data_a9ac3bce18eb3909131df7623564433e
#
_entry.id   a9ac3bce18eb3909131df7623564433e
#
_cell.length_a   1.000
_cell.length_b   1.000
_cell.length_c   1.000
_cell.angle_alpha   90.00
_cell.angle_beta   90.00
_cell.angle_gamma   90.00
#
_symmetry.space_group_name_H-M   'P 1'
#
loop_
_entity.id
_entity.type
_entity.pdbx_description
1 polymer ?
#
loop_
_entity_poly.entity_id
_entity_poly.type
_entity_poly.pdbx_seq_one_letter_code
_entity_poly.pdbx_strand_id
1 'polypeptide(L)'
;MNTVELIGYYGSDTTHAQSAWTSTSRELSDNKLVRIPNLLKMLADNGHHTPFEKSSLHFLVTVDQASHIHLLKHRIGVSINGESARYKELKEDKSYIPNDWPKEWQGKLEVFTDASNNLYHKFLEEFTPVLGRKRAKESARYFKTFNSQITMDVMFNWRSFYHFLSLRNKPDAQLEIQEIAQQMLDLVIDIEGNPFKYTINAFDL
;
A
#
# COMPACT_ATOMS: atom_id res chain seq x y z
N MET A 1 13.92 4.43 -4.97
CA MET A 1 13.38 3.35 -4.11
C MET A 1 11.88 3.59 -3.93
N ASN A 2 11.09 2.54 -3.90
CA ASN A 2 9.68 2.63 -3.48
C ASN A 2 9.62 2.88 -1.96
N THR A 3 8.66 3.68 -1.49
CA THR A 3 8.57 4.08 -0.08
C THR A 3 7.16 3.94 0.44
N VAL A 4 7.06 3.60 1.72
CA VAL A 4 5.79 3.49 2.47
C VAL A 4 5.89 4.33 3.74
N GLU A 5 4.81 5.00 4.09
CA GLU A 5 4.63 5.73 5.34
C GLU A 5 3.28 5.33 5.94
N LEU A 6 3.22 5.02 7.23
CA LEU A 6 1.97 4.83 7.96
C LEU A 6 1.50 6.21 8.45
N ILE A 7 0.45 6.75 7.82
CA ILE A 7 -0.07 8.10 8.13
C ILE A 7 -1.19 8.08 9.17
N GLY A 8 -1.71 6.91 9.51
CA GLY A 8 -2.68 6.76 10.58
C GLY A 8 -3.24 5.35 10.71
N TYR A 9 -3.85 5.09 11.84
CA TYR A 9 -4.55 3.84 12.09
C TYR A 9 -5.71 4.05 13.06
N TYR A 10 -6.64 3.09 13.07
CA TYR A 10 -7.72 2.99 14.02
C TYR A 10 -7.88 1.53 14.45
N GLY A 11 -8.18 1.34 15.74
CA GLY A 11 -8.44 0.02 16.31
C GLY A 11 -7.24 -0.60 17.01
N SER A 12 -7.45 -1.80 17.51
CA SER A 12 -6.47 -2.56 18.29
C SER A 12 -6.95 -4.00 18.47
N ASP A 13 -6.14 -4.84 19.10
CA ASP A 13 -6.50 -6.18 19.56
C ASP A 13 -7.82 -6.16 20.37
N THR A 14 -7.97 -5.16 21.25
CA THR A 14 -9.20 -4.98 22.04
C THR A 14 -10.41 -4.66 21.15
N THR A 15 -10.22 -3.83 20.12
CA THR A 15 -11.29 -3.51 19.15
C THR A 15 -11.80 -4.76 18.43
N HIS A 16 -10.88 -5.61 17.98
CA HIS A 16 -11.22 -6.88 17.32
C HIS A 16 -11.93 -7.83 18.28
N ALA A 17 -11.43 -7.99 19.52
CA ALA A 17 -12.03 -8.83 20.53
C ALA A 17 -13.43 -8.35 20.93
N GLN A 18 -13.62 -7.04 21.13
CA GLN A 18 -14.94 -6.46 21.42
C GLN A 18 -15.94 -6.67 20.29
N SER A 19 -15.48 -6.60 19.05
CA SER A 19 -16.31 -6.92 17.89
C SER A 19 -16.80 -8.37 17.94
N ALA A 20 -15.93 -9.32 18.25
CA ALA A 20 -16.31 -10.73 18.42
C ALA A 20 -17.31 -10.92 19.58
N TRP A 21 -17.07 -10.27 20.71
CA TRP A 21 -17.97 -10.35 21.88
C TRP A 21 -19.30 -9.63 21.72
N THR A 22 -19.48 -8.83 20.67
CA THR A 22 -20.77 -8.19 20.38
C THR A 22 -21.90 -9.21 20.22
N SER A 23 -21.59 -10.42 19.75
CA SER A 23 -22.56 -11.52 19.63
C SER A 23 -22.92 -12.19 20.95
N THR A 24 -22.20 -11.91 22.04
CA THR A 24 -22.43 -12.55 23.37
C THR A 24 -22.57 -11.49 24.45
N SER A 25 -21.49 -10.85 24.88
CA SER A 25 -21.48 -9.83 25.93
C SER A 25 -20.34 -8.84 25.64
N ARG A 26 -20.67 -7.59 25.32
CA ARG A 26 -19.69 -6.53 24.98
C ARG A 26 -18.92 -5.98 26.18
N GLU A 27 -19.42 -6.20 27.37
CA GLU A 27 -18.78 -5.70 28.58
C GLU A 27 -17.35 -6.24 28.71
N LEU A 28 -16.40 -5.36 28.92
CA LEU A 28 -15.01 -5.74 29.19
C LEU A 28 -14.83 -5.98 30.68
N SER A 29 -14.22 -7.11 31.00
CA SER A 29 -13.76 -7.45 32.36
C SER A 29 -12.29 -7.88 32.28
N ASP A 30 -11.59 -7.84 33.39
CA ASP A 30 -10.17 -8.26 33.47
C ASP A 30 -9.98 -9.69 32.95
N ASN A 31 -10.93 -10.58 33.27
CA ASN A 31 -10.92 -11.95 32.75
C ASN A 31 -11.03 -12.03 31.23
N LYS A 32 -11.71 -11.09 30.58
CA LYS A 32 -11.80 -11.04 29.13
C LYS A 32 -10.52 -10.48 28.52
N LEU A 33 -9.94 -9.45 29.13
CA LEU A 33 -8.68 -8.87 28.65
C LEU A 33 -7.57 -9.92 28.54
N VAL A 34 -7.43 -10.76 29.57
CA VAL A 34 -6.45 -11.87 29.58
C VAL A 34 -6.72 -12.90 28.47
N ARG A 35 -7.97 -13.02 28.00
CA ARG A 35 -8.37 -14.00 26.97
C ARG A 35 -8.21 -13.48 25.53
N ILE A 36 -7.90 -12.19 25.32
CA ILE A 36 -7.79 -11.60 23.98
C ILE A 36 -6.86 -12.41 23.07
N PRO A 37 -5.62 -12.77 23.46
CA PRO A 37 -4.72 -13.51 22.58
C PRO A 37 -5.31 -14.82 22.06
N ASN A 38 -5.87 -15.62 22.95
CA ASN A 38 -6.47 -16.91 22.60
C ASN A 38 -7.75 -16.76 21.76
N LEU A 39 -8.55 -15.73 22.04
CA LEU A 39 -9.74 -15.43 21.24
C LEU A 39 -9.37 -15.05 19.81
N LEU A 40 -8.41 -14.14 19.63
CA LEU A 40 -8.00 -13.70 18.29
C LEU A 40 -7.38 -14.85 17.49
N LYS A 41 -6.54 -15.68 18.12
CA LYS A 41 -5.97 -16.87 17.46
C LYS A 41 -7.07 -17.84 17.03
N MET A 42 -8.02 -18.17 17.90
CA MET A 42 -9.15 -19.03 17.58
C MET A 42 -10.00 -18.47 16.43
N LEU A 43 -10.25 -17.16 16.40
CA LEU A 43 -11.01 -16.52 15.32
C LEU A 43 -10.27 -16.60 13.98
N ALA A 44 -8.96 -16.34 13.98
CA ALA A 44 -8.11 -16.41 12.78
C ALA A 44 -8.05 -17.85 12.24
N ASP A 45 -7.75 -18.83 13.10
CA ASP A 45 -7.63 -20.25 12.73
C ASP A 45 -8.94 -20.84 12.16
N ASN A 46 -10.09 -20.35 12.62
CA ASN A 46 -11.40 -20.81 12.13
C ASN A 46 -11.96 -19.95 10.99
N GLY A 47 -11.22 -18.99 10.46
CA GLY A 47 -11.68 -18.14 9.37
C GLY A 47 -12.78 -17.14 9.74
N HIS A 48 -13.00 -16.89 11.04
CA HIS A 48 -13.97 -15.91 11.54
C HIS A 48 -13.40 -14.49 11.44
N HIS A 49 -13.19 -14.00 10.22
CA HIS A 49 -12.44 -12.77 9.96
C HIS A 49 -13.25 -11.46 10.11
N THR A 50 -14.59 -11.52 10.24
CA THR A 50 -15.43 -10.31 10.38
C THR A 50 -15.02 -9.38 11.53
N PRO A 51 -14.60 -9.86 12.73
CA PRO A 51 -14.11 -8.99 13.79
C PRO A 51 -12.89 -8.16 13.39
N PHE A 52 -12.02 -8.69 12.56
CA PHE A 52 -10.81 -8.02 12.08
C PHE A 52 -11.08 -6.94 11.01
N GLU A 53 -12.32 -6.79 10.54
CA GLU A 53 -12.72 -5.67 9.67
C GLU A 53 -12.99 -4.37 10.45
N LYS A 54 -12.88 -4.38 11.78
CA LYS A 54 -13.22 -3.26 12.67
C LYS A 54 -12.01 -2.39 13.05
N SER A 55 -10.97 -2.42 12.21
CA SER A 55 -9.82 -1.54 12.29
C SER A 55 -9.50 -0.95 10.93
N SER A 56 -8.63 0.05 10.89
CA SER A 56 -8.09 0.58 9.65
C SER A 56 -6.61 0.90 9.79
N LEU A 57 -5.87 0.70 8.71
CA LEU A 57 -4.46 1.04 8.54
C LEU A 57 -4.35 1.91 7.30
N HIS A 58 -3.82 3.13 7.42
CA HIS A 58 -3.76 4.12 6.36
C HIS A 58 -2.32 4.44 6.01
N PHE A 59 -1.90 4.09 4.80
CA PHE A 59 -0.55 4.27 4.30
C PHE A 59 -0.49 5.29 3.18
N LEU A 60 0.60 6.07 3.13
CA LEU A 60 1.02 6.81 1.96
C LEU A 60 2.13 6.01 1.27
N VAL A 61 1.94 5.72 -0.02
CA VAL A 61 2.82 4.82 -0.77
C VAL A 61 3.30 5.50 -2.04
N THR A 62 4.62 5.61 -2.22
CA THR A 62 5.21 6.09 -3.48
C THR A 62 5.86 4.90 -4.17
N VAL A 63 5.31 4.52 -5.32
CA VAL A 63 5.66 3.27 -6.02
C VAL A 63 5.74 3.46 -7.52
N ASP A 64 6.52 2.61 -8.18
CA ASP A 64 6.52 2.46 -9.61
C ASP A 64 5.14 2.02 -10.16
N GLN A 65 4.90 2.28 -11.44
CA GLN A 65 3.58 2.00 -12.06
C GLN A 65 3.24 0.51 -12.11
N ALA A 66 4.23 -0.38 -12.20
CA ALA A 66 3.96 -1.82 -12.19
C ALA A 66 3.46 -2.27 -10.81
N SER A 67 4.11 -1.84 -9.73
CA SER A 67 3.68 -2.09 -8.35
C SER A 67 2.33 -1.42 -8.04
N HIS A 68 2.08 -0.22 -8.56
CA HIS A 68 0.78 0.45 -8.47
C HIS A 68 -0.36 -0.43 -9.02
N ILE A 69 -0.17 -1.03 -10.20
CA ILE A 69 -1.16 -1.94 -10.79
C ILE A 69 -1.43 -3.13 -9.89
N HIS A 70 -0.40 -3.68 -9.21
CA HIS A 70 -0.57 -4.78 -8.25
C HIS A 70 -1.42 -4.35 -7.04
N LEU A 71 -1.20 -3.15 -6.49
CA LEU A 71 -2.00 -2.60 -5.38
C LEU A 71 -3.46 -2.42 -5.80
N LEU A 72 -3.74 -1.90 -6.99
CA LEU A 72 -5.10 -1.69 -7.51
C LEU A 72 -5.91 -2.98 -7.69
N LYS A 73 -5.29 -4.16 -7.69
CA LYS A 73 -6.01 -5.45 -7.74
C LYS A 73 -6.67 -5.80 -6.40
N HIS A 74 -6.20 -5.22 -5.30
CA HIS A 74 -6.79 -5.41 -3.97
C HIS A 74 -7.94 -4.41 -3.77
N ARG A 75 -9.18 -4.86 -3.94
CA ARG A 75 -10.37 -3.97 -3.97
C ARG A 75 -11.36 -4.20 -2.83
N ILE A 76 -11.32 -5.37 -2.17
CA ILE A 76 -12.28 -5.72 -1.12
C ILE A 76 -11.73 -5.25 0.22
N GLY A 77 -12.43 -4.31 0.87
CA GLY A 77 -12.00 -3.72 2.13
C GLY A 77 -10.77 -2.81 2.01
N VAL A 78 -10.48 -2.33 0.80
CA VAL A 78 -9.35 -1.44 0.50
C VAL A 78 -9.89 -0.18 -0.17
N SER A 79 -9.41 0.98 0.26
CA SER A 79 -9.66 2.27 -0.37
C SER A 79 -8.34 2.84 -0.88
N ILE A 80 -8.31 3.25 -2.15
CA ILE A 80 -7.10 3.78 -2.80
C ILE A 80 -7.44 5.09 -3.49
N ASN A 81 -6.63 6.12 -3.23
CA ASN A 81 -6.66 7.38 -3.97
C ASN A 81 -5.23 7.75 -4.37
N GLY A 82 -4.99 7.92 -5.66
CA GLY A 82 -3.66 8.16 -6.21
C GLY A 82 -3.51 9.49 -6.92
N GLU A 83 -2.27 9.94 -7.08
CA GLU A 83 -1.94 11.09 -7.90
C GLU A 83 -2.53 10.93 -9.31
N SER A 84 -3.16 11.99 -9.78
CA SER A 84 -3.72 12.02 -11.11
C SER A 84 -2.88 12.91 -12.04
N ALA A 85 -2.22 12.30 -13.00
CA ALA A 85 -1.53 13.01 -14.07
C ALA A 85 -2.47 13.85 -14.98
N ARG A 86 -3.79 13.79 -14.76
CA ARG A 86 -4.77 14.68 -15.40
C ARG A 86 -4.82 16.04 -14.72
N TYR A 87 -4.68 16.06 -13.39
CA TYR A 87 -4.79 17.28 -12.59
C TYR A 87 -3.43 17.86 -12.21
N LYS A 88 -2.47 17.00 -11.87
CA LYS A 88 -1.11 17.37 -11.49
C LYS A 88 -0.15 17.13 -12.67
N GLU A 89 0.77 18.05 -12.90
CA GLU A 89 1.93 17.83 -13.74
C GLU A 89 2.97 17.06 -12.93
N LEU A 90 3.54 16.02 -13.52
CA LEU A 90 4.56 15.17 -12.89
C LEU A 90 5.94 15.81 -13.03
N LYS A 91 6.21 16.86 -12.24
CA LYS A 91 7.43 17.68 -12.34
C LYS A 91 8.67 17.04 -11.73
N GLU A 92 8.49 16.15 -10.78
CA GLU A 92 9.59 15.62 -9.97
C GLU A 92 10.36 14.48 -10.65
N ASP A 93 9.82 13.97 -11.76
CA ASP A 93 10.42 12.89 -12.59
C ASP A 93 10.88 11.67 -11.76
N LYS A 94 10.18 11.39 -10.65
CA LYS A 94 10.50 10.26 -9.78
C LYS A 94 10.46 8.96 -10.56
N SER A 95 11.49 8.15 -10.41
CA SER A 95 11.58 6.83 -11.03
C SER A 95 12.19 5.80 -10.10
N TYR A 96 11.81 4.55 -10.31
CA TYR A 96 12.38 3.38 -9.65
C TYR A 96 13.38 2.71 -10.58
N ILE A 97 14.57 2.42 -10.06
CA ILE A 97 15.58 1.62 -10.74
C ILE A 97 15.84 0.39 -9.90
N PRO A 98 15.61 -0.83 -10.42
CA PRO A 98 15.86 -2.06 -9.67
C PRO A 98 17.32 -2.17 -9.24
N ASN A 99 17.55 -2.41 -7.94
CA ASN A 99 18.90 -2.46 -7.38
C ASN A 99 19.59 -3.82 -7.60
N ASP A 100 18.84 -4.85 -7.91
CA ASP A 100 19.30 -6.21 -8.22
C ASP A 100 19.73 -6.40 -9.69
N TRP A 101 19.52 -5.38 -10.54
CA TRP A 101 19.96 -5.42 -11.92
C TRP A 101 21.48 -5.16 -12.05
N PRO A 102 22.14 -5.71 -13.10
CA PRO A 102 23.50 -5.32 -13.44
C PRO A 102 23.61 -3.81 -13.67
N LYS A 103 24.70 -3.18 -13.20
CA LYS A 103 24.90 -1.72 -13.28
C LYS A 103 24.77 -1.15 -14.68
N GLU A 104 25.24 -1.88 -15.70
CA GLU A 104 25.08 -1.49 -17.10
C GLU A 104 23.58 -1.33 -17.48
N TRP A 105 22.72 -2.21 -17.03
CA TRP A 105 21.28 -2.17 -17.34
C TRP A 105 20.53 -1.14 -16.50
N GLN A 106 20.95 -0.91 -15.27
CA GLN A 106 20.47 0.22 -14.47
C GLN A 106 20.71 1.53 -15.20
N GLY A 107 21.95 1.78 -15.68
CA GLY A 107 22.29 2.99 -16.44
C GLY A 107 21.51 3.13 -17.76
N LYS A 108 21.27 2.02 -18.47
CA LYS A 108 20.42 2.04 -19.69
C LYS A 108 18.97 2.44 -19.36
N LEU A 109 18.42 1.93 -18.25
CA LEU A 109 17.07 2.28 -17.82
C LEU A 109 17.00 3.76 -17.39
N GLU A 110 18.01 4.27 -16.69
CA GLU A 110 18.10 5.69 -16.31
C GLU A 110 18.07 6.58 -17.54
N VAL A 111 18.94 6.33 -18.52
CA VAL A 111 19.01 7.10 -19.79
C VAL A 111 17.68 7.06 -20.54
N PHE A 112 17.05 5.89 -20.60
CA PHE A 112 15.73 5.73 -21.25
C PHE A 112 14.63 6.52 -20.51
N THR A 113 14.65 6.48 -19.17
CA THR A 113 13.69 7.20 -18.33
C THR A 113 13.84 8.71 -18.46
N ASP A 114 15.08 9.22 -18.47
CA ASP A 114 15.37 10.64 -18.66
C ASP A 114 14.93 11.13 -20.04
N ALA A 115 15.20 10.37 -21.10
CA ALA A 115 14.72 10.69 -22.44
C ALA A 115 13.17 10.73 -22.50
N SER A 116 12.52 9.80 -21.82
CA SER A 116 11.07 9.73 -21.70
C SER A 116 10.49 10.94 -20.92
N ASN A 117 11.11 11.34 -19.83
CA ASN A 117 10.72 12.51 -19.05
C ASN A 117 10.89 13.81 -19.85
N ASN A 118 11.98 13.93 -20.59
CA ASN A 118 12.20 15.06 -21.50
C ASN A 118 11.10 15.16 -22.57
N LEU A 119 10.67 14.04 -23.16
CA LEU A 119 9.56 14.03 -24.11
C LEU A 119 8.23 14.41 -23.46
N TYR A 120 7.99 13.98 -22.21
CA TYR A 120 6.81 14.38 -21.45
C TYR A 120 6.75 15.90 -21.27
N HIS A 121 7.83 16.53 -20.83
CA HIS A 121 7.89 17.98 -20.61
C HIS A 121 7.81 18.75 -21.92
N LYS A 122 8.55 18.33 -22.96
CA LYS A 122 8.52 18.94 -24.28
C LYS A 122 7.11 18.90 -24.88
N PHE A 123 6.42 17.77 -24.77
CA PHE A 123 5.03 17.65 -25.22
C PHE A 123 4.11 18.63 -24.49
N LEU A 124 4.28 18.79 -23.18
CA LEU A 124 3.47 19.75 -22.41
C LEU A 124 3.72 21.19 -22.87
N GLU A 125 4.96 21.57 -23.10
CA GLU A 125 5.32 22.90 -23.57
C GLU A 125 4.70 23.19 -24.96
N GLU A 126 4.89 22.30 -25.92
CA GLU A 126 4.48 22.49 -27.31
C GLU A 126 2.96 22.39 -27.48
N PHE A 127 2.29 21.47 -26.75
CA PHE A 127 0.87 21.16 -26.99
C PHE A 127 -0.11 21.80 -26.00
N THR A 128 0.36 22.42 -24.92
CA THR A 128 -0.54 23.17 -24.03
C THR A 128 -1.26 24.32 -24.76
N PRO A 129 -0.60 25.12 -25.63
CA PRO A 129 -1.28 26.17 -26.40
C PRO A 129 -2.31 25.62 -27.40
N VAL A 130 -2.08 24.40 -27.92
CA VAL A 130 -2.91 23.78 -28.97
C VAL A 130 -4.08 23.01 -28.42
N LEU A 131 -3.86 22.17 -27.41
CA LEU A 131 -4.84 21.24 -26.86
C LEU A 131 -5.53 21.75 -25.58
N GLY A 132 -5.00 22.82 -24.99
CA GLY A 132 -5.33 23.28 -23.66
C GLY A 132 -4.65 22.42 -22.56
N ARG A 133 -4.36 23.03 -21.42
CA ARG A 133 -3.55 22.45 -20.33
C ARG A 133 -4.04 21.09 -19.83
N LYS A 134 -5.36 20.89 -19.76
CA LYS A 134 -5.93 19.63 -19.26
C LYS A 134 -5.63 18.48 -20.23
N ARG A 135 -5.94 18.67 -21.52
CA ARG A 135 -5.74 17.63 -22.53
C ARG A 135 -4.26 17.34 -22.80
N ALA A 136 -3.42 18.38 -22.79
CA ALA A 136 -1.98 18.22 -22.92
C ALA A 136 -1.43 17.31 -21.83
N LYS A 137 -1.80 17.51 -20.54
CA LYS A 137 -1.40 16.61 -19.42
C LYS A 137 -1.92 15.18 -19.62
N GLU A 138 -3.18 15.01 -20.00
CA GLU A 138 -3.76 13.69 -20.27
C GLU A 138 -3.00 12.93 -21.36
N SER A 139 -2.47 13.63 -22.36
CA SER A 139 -1.72 13.01 -23.46
C SER A 139 -0.24 12.82 -23.13
N ALA A 140 0.40 13.79 -22.48
CA ALA A 140 1.82 13.73 -22.14
C ALA A 140 2.18 12.50 -21.30
N ARG A 141 1.28 12.05 -20.41
CA ARG A 141 1.52 10.86 -19.57
C ARG A 141 1.80 9.56 -20.35
N TYR A 142 1.50 9.51 -21.65
CA TYR A 142 1.85 8.36 -22.49
C TYR A 142 3.36 8.21 -22.69
N PHE A 143 4.14 9.27 -22.45
CA PHE A 143 5.60 9.20 -22.44
C PHE A 143 6.18 8.67 -21.13
N LYS A 144 5.40 8.55 -20.03
CA LYS A 144 5.93 8.01 -18.78
C LYS A 144 6.10 6.49 -18.85
N THR A 145 7.20 6.03 -18.29
CA THR A 145 7.61 4.61 -18.26
C THR A 145 7.00 3.85 -17.08
N PHE A 146 7.03 2.52 -17.12
CA PHE A 146 6.52 1.68 -16.01
C PHE A 146 7.29 1.88 -14.70
N ASN A 147 8.54 2.30 -14.74
CA ASN A 147 9.33 2.63 -13.57
C ASN A 147 9.10 4.07 -13.06
N SER A 148 8.31 4.90 -13.74
CA SER A 148 7.89 6.19 -13.20
C SER A 148 7.06 5.98 -11.93
N GLN A 149 7.40 6.73 -10.87
CA GLN A 149 6.72 6.60 -9.57
C GLN A 149 5.54 7.56 -9.46
N ILE A 150 4.53 7.09 -8.76
CA ILE A 150 3.36 7.87 -8.34
C ILE A 150 3.13 7.67 -6.85
N THR A 151 2.51 8.66 -6.22
CA THR A 151 2.12 8.58 -4.81
C THR A 151 0.63 8.32 -4.70
N MET A 152 0.25 7.45 -3.77
CA MET A 152 -1.14 7.16 -3.45
C MET A 152 -1.31 6.98 -1.95
N ASP A 153 -2.49 7.29 -1.44
CA ASP A 153 -2.93 6.80 -0.15
C ASP A 153 -3.70 5.49 -0.31
N VAL A 154 -3.47 4.58 0.62
CA VAL A 154 -4.09 3.24 0.62
C VAL A 154 -4.56 2.94 2.02
N MET A 155 -5.83 2.64 2.19
CA MET A 155 -6.40 2.26 3.47
C MET A 155 -6.94 0.83 3.41
N PHE A 156 -6.52 0.03 4.39
CA PHE A 156 -6.98 -1.34 4.61
C PHE A 156 -7.76 -1.44 5.91
N ASN A 157 -8.76 -2.35 6.00
CA ASN A 157 -9.07 -3.00 7.26
C ASN A 157 -8.09 -4.16 7.50
N TRP A 158 -8.04 -4.71 8.74
CA TRP A 158 -7.06 -5.77 9.04
C TRP A 158 -7.23 -7.02 8.18
N ARG A 159 -8.46 -7.46 7.94
CA ARG A 159 -8.73 -8.62 7.08
C ARG A 159 -8.18 -8.44 5.66
N SER A 160 -8.40 -7.28 5.06
CA SER A 160 -7.90 -6.98 3.72
C SER A 160 -6.37 -6.77 3.72
N PHE A 161 -5.80 -6.24 4.80
CA PHE A 161 -4.35 -6.12 4.97
C PHE A 161 -3.68 -7.51 5.06
N TYR A 162 -4.20 -8.39 5.90
CA TYR A 162 -3.75 -9.79 5.95
C TYR A 162 -3.84 -10.47 4.58
N HIS A 163 -4.97 -10.31 3.87
CA HIS A 163 -5.12 -10.87 2.53
C HIS A 163 -4.08 -10.30 1.55
N PHE A 164 -3.80 -9.00 1.61
CA PHE A 164 -2.74 -8.39 0.82
C PHE A 164 -1.38 -9.01 1.14
N LEU A 165 -1.01 -9.10 2.42
CA LEU A 165 0.25 -9.70 2.86
C LEU A 165 0.37 -11.16 2.43
N SER A 166 -0.68 -11.96 2.58
CA SER A 166 -0.68 -13.38 2.20
C SER A 166 -0.43 -13.62 0.70
N LEU A 167 -0.69 -12.63 -0.14
CA LEU A 167 -0.45 -12.70 -1.59
C LEU A 167 0.83 -11.99 -2.03
N ARG A 168 1.30 -10.99 -1.28
CA ARG A 168 2.39 -10.10 -1.72
C ARG A 168 3.63 -10.19 -0.86
N ASN A 169 3.52 -10.57 0.41
CA ASN A 169 4.67 -10.75 1.31
C ASN A 169 5.12 -12.22 1.32
N LYS A 170 5.47 -12.76 0.16
CA LYS A 170 5.91 -14.15 -0.01
C LYS A 170 6.90 -14.28 -1.17
N PRO A 171 7.79 -15.31 -1.15
CA PRO A 171 8.92 -15.44 -2.06
C PRO A 171 8.59 -15.49 -3.55
N ASP A 172 7.38 -15.91 -3.94
CA ASP A 172 6.94 -15.97 -5.34
C ASP A 172 6.25 -14.69 -5.83
N ALA A 173 6.11 -13.68 -4.96
CA ALA A 173 5.65 -12.36 -5.38
C ALA A 173 6.77 -11.60 -6.11
N GLN A 174 6.39 -10.65 -6.97
CA GLN A 174 7.36 -9.74 -7.59
C GLN A 174 8.11 -8.96 -6.50
N LEU A 175 9.42 -8.81 -6.62
CA LEU A 175 10.29 -8.26 -5.57
C LEU A 175 9.80 -6.89 -5.06
N GLU A 176 9.46 -5.97 -5.95
CA GLU A 176 9.06 -4.61 -5.60
C GLU A 176 7.79 -4.58 -4.73
N ILE A 177 6.80 -5.41 -5.05
CA ILE A 177 5.56 -5.46 -4.25
C ILE A 177 5.76 -6.26 -2.95
N GLN A 178 6.70 -7.20 -2.93
CA GLN A 178 7.11 -7.90 -1.71
C GLN A 178 7.78 -6.92 -0.72
N GLU A 179 8.71 -6.11 -1.19
CA GLU A 179 9.37 -5.07 -0.38
C GLU A 179 8.36 -4.07 0.20
N ILE A 180 7.37 -3.64 -0.61
CA ILE A 180 6.29 -2.75 -0.17
C ILE A 180 5.45 -3.43 0.93
N ALA A 181 5.08 -4.68 0.74
CA ALA A 181 4.27 -5.43 1.70
C ALA A 181 5.02 -5.62 3.03
N GLN A 182 6.33 -5.90 2.97
CA GLN A 182 7.17 -6.00 4.17
C GLN A 182 7.29 -4.66 4.88
N GLN A 183 7.57 -3.56 4.17
CA GLN A 183 7.62 -2.21 4.76
C GLN A 183 6.29 -1.87 5.47
N MET A 184 5.13 -2.20 4.86
CA MET A 184 3.83 -1.97 5.50
C MET A 184 3.69 -2.76 6.81
N LEU A 185 4.11 -4.04 6.82
CA LEU A 185 4.04 -4.88 8.02
C LEU A 185 4.96 -4.35 9.11
N ASP A 186 6.21 -4.00 8.79
CA ASP A 186 7.18 -3.47 9.73
C ASP A 186 6.65 -2.19 10.40
N LEU A 187 6.07 -1.26 9.62
CA LEU A 187 5.47 -0.04 10.13
C LEU A 187 4.31 -0.31 11.10
N VAL A 188 3.53 -1.36 10.89
CA VAL A 188 2.44 -1.74 11.81
C VAL A 188 2.98 -2.39 13.08
N ILE A 189 4.05 -3.19 12.99
CA ILE A 189 4.73 -3.78 14.15
C ILE A 189 5.35 -2.68 15.02
N ASP A 190 5.92 -1.65 14.41
CA ASP A 190 6.64 -0.55 15.06
C ASP A 190 5.71 0.53 15.67
N ILE A 191 4.39 0.40 15.53
CA ILE A 191 3.46 1.32 16.21
C ILE A 191 3.72 1.27 17.72
N GLU A 192 3.85 2.45 18.33
CA GLU A 192 4.08 2.57 19.78
C GLU A 192 3.05 1.75 20.59
N GLY A 193 3.55 0.91 21.49
CA GLY A 193 2.73 -0.01 22.29
C GLY A 193 2.19 -1.21 21.51
N ASN A 194 2.49 -1.35 20.23
CA ASN A 194 2.05 -2.41 19.33
C ASN A 194 0.59 -2.84 19.57
N PRO A 195 -0.39 -2.00 19.19
CA PRO A 195 -1.81 -2.22 19.50
C PRO A 195 -2.40 -3.44 18.78
N PHE A 196 -1.71 -3.98 17.79
CA PHE A 196 -2.10 -5.16 17.00
C PHE A 196 -1.25 -6.40 17.28
N LYS A 197 -0.48 -6.40 18.39
CA LYS A 197 0.45 -7.48 18.73
C LYS A 197 -0.18 -8.87 18.68
N TYR A 198 -1.33 -9.03 19.29
CA TYR A 198 -2.00 -10.34 19.35
C TYR A 198 -2.70 -10.68 18.04
N THR A 199 -3.14 -9.67 17.29
CA THR A 199 -3.69 -9.87 15.95
C THR A 199 -2.60 -10.30 14.99
N ILE A 200 -1.42 -9.67 15.00
CA ILE A 200 -0.23 -10.07 14.23
C ILE A 200 0.08 -11.55 14.49
N ASN A 201 0.23 -11.91 15.77
CA ASN A 201 0.50 -13.29 16.17
C ASN A 201 -0.60 -14.27 15.78
N ALA A 202 -1.88 -13.85 15.80
CA ALA A 202 -3.01 -14.71 15.44
C ALA A 202 -3.00 -15.12 13.96
N PHE A 203 -2.42 -14.28 13.10
CA PHE A 203 -2.28 -14.54 11.66
C PHE A 203 -0.89 -15.05 11.26
N ASP A 204 -0.01 -15.37 12.25
CA ASP A 204 1.35 -15.86 12.03
C ASP A 204 2.20 -14.93 11.13
N LEU A 205 2.09 -13.60 11.35
CA LEU A 205 2.78 -12.53 10.64
C LEU A 205 4.04 -12.05 11.39
#